data_65a17688081eff7a7069710b37cc1918
#
_entry.id   65a17688081eff7a7069710b37cc1918
#
_cell.length_a   1.000
_cell.length_b   1.000
_cell.length_c   1.000
_cell.angle_alpha   90.00
_cell.angle_beta   90.00
_cell.angle_gamma   90.00
#
_symmetry.space_group_name_H-M   'P 1'
#
loop_
_entity.id
_entity.type
_entity.pdbx_description
1 polymer ?
#
loop_
_entity_poly.entity_id
_entity_poly.type
_entity_poly.pdbx_seq_one_letter_code
_entity_poly.pdbx_strand_id
1 'polypeptide(L)'
;MSIAGTSMDATAPSRADEAAALAKRRKAAEWRFKAYGVTAIAISLAFLLMLFTTIVGNGYTAFVQASIKLDVFFDPAEIDPSGTHKSEDIRNANYPKLAANALGKLISFNADDRRARREAGQLISQSADIQLRDMVQANPSLIGTTQPVWVLARSDVDALLKGSISRDTQEDRRKVSNQQIAWVDKLVADGRLQTKFNSGLFTFGNSSEAETAGLGVALVGSFFMMATVLLLAVPLGVAAAIYLQELAPKNRWTDLIEVNINNLAAVPSIVFGLLGLAIFINFAGLPRSASLVGGLVLTLMTLPTIIIATRAAVAAVPPSIREAALGVGASRMQTIMHHVLPLAMPGVLTGTIIGLAKALGETAPLLMIGMVAFVIDIPSSPLDSATALPVQVYMWATDAQRGFVERTAAATIVLLGFMIAMNAVAIVLRQRFMRKW
;
A
#
# COMPACT_ATOMS: atom_id res chain seq x y z
N MET A 1 25.55 40.96 -87.36
CA MET A 1 26.16 40.22 -86.25
C MET A 1 25.11 40.02 -85.19
N SER A 2 24.64 38.82 -85.08
CA SER A 2 23.52 38.40 -84.23
C SER A 2 24.02 38.15 -82.83
N ILE A 3 23.33 38.69 -81.85
CA ILE A 3 23.53 38.31 -80.49
C ILE A 3 22.16 37.67 -79.99
N ALA A 4 22.19 36.38 -79.97
CA ALA A 4 21.09 35.61 -79.37
C ALA A 4 21.16 35.71 -77.83
N GLY A 5 20.18 36.39 -77.23
CA GLY A 5 19.94 36.40 -75.82
C GLY A 5 19.10 35.19 -75.45
N THR A 6 19.69 34.25 -74.75
CA THR A 6 18.91 33.11 -74.13
C THR A 6 18.27 33.58 -72.86
N SER A 7 16.98 33.86 -72.91
CA SER A 7 16.15 34.06 -71.72
C SER A 7 15.82 32.67 -71.11
N MET A 8 16.45 32.36 -70.03
CA MET A 8 15.98 31.25 -69.12
C MET A 8 14.69 31.62 -68.55
N ASP A 9 13.60 31.08 -69.08
CA ASP A 9 12.26 31.22 -68.54
C ASP A 9 12.16 30.29 -67.28
N ALA A 10 12.38 30.84 -66.13
CA ALA A 10 12.12 30.14 -64.87
C ALA A 10 10.59 30.09 -64.72
N THR A 11 10.00 28.98 -65.16
CA THR A 11 8.57 28.73 -64.98
C THR A 11 8.21 28.77 -63.48
N ALA A 12 7.46 29.77 -63.08
CA ALA A 12 6.92 29.86 -61.74
C ALA A 12 6.15 28.58 -61.41
N PRO A 13 6.30 28.00 -60.18
CA PRO A 13 5.64 26.73 -59.79
C PRO A 13 4.13 26.91 -59.95
N SER A 14 3.47 25.87 -60.52
CA SER A 14 2.02 25.90 -60.70
C SER A 14 1.32 25.93 -59.35
N ARG A 15 0.11 26.55 -59.28
CA ARG A 15 -0.70 26.53 -58.04
C ARG A 15 -0.91 25.12 -57.49
N ALA A 16 -0.92 24.11 -58.34
CA ALA A 16 -1.03 22.70 -57.96
C ALA A 16 0.26 22.22 -57.24
N ASP A 17 1.45 22.61 -57.69
CA ASP A 17 2.72 22.26 -57.07
C ASP A 17 2.90 22.93 -55.70
N GLU A 18 2.47 24.20 -55.58
CA GLU A 18 2.46 24.91 -54.28
C GLU A 18 1.49 24.24 -53.28
N ALA A 19 0.28 23.85 -53.73
CA ALA A 19 -0.69 23.15 -52.91
C ALA A 19 -0.15 21.78 -52.46
N ALA A 20 0.51 21.02 -53.36
CA ALA A 20 1.13 19.73 -53.06
C ALA A 20 2.30 19.89 -52.06
N ALA A 21 3.14 20.93 -52.22
CA ALA A 21 4.21 21.23 -51.26
C ALA A 21 3.69 21.60 -49.87
N LEU A 22 2.64 22.41 -49.79
CA LEU A 22 1.98 22.75 -48.53
C LEU A 22 1.32 21.53 -47.87
N ALA A 23 0.66 20.65 -48.65
CA ALA A 23 0.09 19.39 -48.13
C ALA A 23 1.18 18.48 -47.58
N LYS A 24 2.31 18.35 -48.26
CA LYS A 24 3.48 17.57 -47.82
C LYS A 24 4.09 18.12 -46.52
N ARG A 25 4.22 19.46 -46.39
CA ARG A 25 4.68 20.13 -45.18
C ARG A 25 3.72 19.92 -44.01
N ARG A 26 2.39 20.04 -44.22
CA ARG A 26 1.36 19.75 -43.21
C ARG A 26 1.41 18.32 -42.74
N LYS A 27 1.50 17.34 -43.66
CA LYS A 27 1.60 15.93 -43.35
C LYS A 27 2.90 15.62 -42.57
N ALA A 28 4.03 16.22 -42.93
CA ALA A 28 5.29 16.08 -42.19
C ALA A 28 5.20 16.71 -40.77
N ALA A 29 4.50 17.84 -40.61
CA ALA A 29 4.28 18.46 -39.33
C ALA A 29 3.36 17.60 -38.45
N GLU A 30 2.27 17.04 -39.02
CA GLU A 30 1.37 16.10 -38.33
C GLU A 30 2.11 14.85 -37.88
N TRP A 31 2.94 14.27 -38.74
CA TRP A 31 3.74 13.09 -38.39
C TRP A 31 4.73 13.38 -37.26
N ARG A 32 5.39 14.54 -37.28
CA ARG A 32 6.30 14.97 -36.18
C ARG A 32 5.53 15.12 -34.86
N PHE A 33 4.33 15.74 -34.91
CA PHE A 33 3.50 15.90 -33.73
C PHE A 33 3.04 14.56 -33.16
N LYS A 34 2.62 13.62 -34.00
CA LYS A 34 2.32 12.23 -33.61
C LYS A 34 3.53 11.54 -33.02
N ALA A 35 4.70 11.72 -33.63
CA ALA A 35 5.96 11.15 -33.14
C ALA A 35 6.29 11.68 -31.72
N TYR A 36 6.15 12.99 -31.49
CA TYR A 36 6.36 13.58 -30.16
C TYR A 36 5.40 12.98 -29.12
N GLY A 37 4.12 12.83 -29.46
CA GLY A 37 3.14 12.20 -28.59
C GLY A 37 3.48 10.74 -28.25
N VAL A 38 3.82 9.94 -29.27
CA VAL A 38 4.24 8.53 -29.09
C VAL A 38 5.52 8.44 -28.24
N THR A 39 6.52 9.31 -28.53
CA THR A 39 7.77 9.34 -27.75
C THR A 39 7.52 9.71 -26.30
N ALA A 40 6.66 10.71 -26.02
CA ALA A 40 6.30 11.08 -24.64
C ALA A 40 5.63 9.92 -23.89
N ILE A 41 4.71 9.21 -24.55
CA ILE A 41 4.06 8.02 -23.97
C ILE A 41 5.10 6.91 -23.73
N ALA A 42 5.98 6.64 -24.68
CA ALA A 42 7.02 5.63 -24.56
C ALA A 42 7.98 5.92 -23.40
N ILE A 43 8.40 7.18 -23.25
CA ILE A 43 9.25 7.62 -22.13
C ILE A 43 8.51 7.44 -20.80
N SER A 44 7.25 7.86 -20.70
CA SER A 44 6.44 7.69 -19.48
C SER A 44 6.29 6.23 -19.10
N LEU A 45 6.02 5.36 -20.07
CA LEU A 45 5.92 3.91 -19.84
C LEU A 45 7.28 3.30 -19.43
N ALA A 46 8.38 3.77 -20.00
CA ALA A 46 9.73 3.30 -19.63
C ALA A 46 10.06 3.67 -18.17
N PHE A 47 9.76 4.89 -17.74
CA PHE A 47 9.91 5.29 -16.34
C PHE A 47 9.00 4.49 -15.40
N LEU A 48 7.74 4.26 -15.78
CA LEU A 48 6.83 3.44 -15.00
C LEU A 48 7.34 2.00 -14.85
N LEU A 49 7.81 1.41 -15.96
CA LEU A 49 8.38 0.06 -15.96
C LEU A 49 9.65 -0.01 -15.09
N MET A 50 10.53 1.00 -15.19
CA MET A 50 11.73 1.09 -14.37
C MET A 50 11.36 1.18 -12.88
N LEU A 51 10.40 2.02 -12.50
CA LEU A 51 9.91 2.13 -11.14
C LEU A 51 9.37 0.78 -10.64
N PHE A 52 8.53 0.13 -11.45
CA PHE A 52 7.91 -1.14 -11.08
C PHE A 52 8.96 -2.25 -10.91
N THR A 53 9.91 -2.36 -11.84
CA THR A 53 11.00 -3.35 -11.75
C THR A 53 11.90 -3.11 -10.53
N THR A 54 12.16 -1.84 -10.18
CA THR A 54 12.94 -1.48 -8.99
C THR A 54 12.20 -1.88 -7.71
N ILE A 55 10.89 -1.57 -7.62
CA ILE A 55 10.08 -1.93 -6.44
C ILE A 55 10.00 -3.44 -6.30
N VAL A 56 9.70 -4.17 -7.37
CA VAL A 56 9.61 -5.63 -7.34
C VAL A 56 10.98 -6.24 -7.04
N GLY A 57 12.05 -5.76 -7.69
CA GLY A 57 13.41 -6.27 -7.48
C GLY A 57 13.93 -6.11 -6.05
N ASN A 58 13.54 -5.02 -5.38
CA ASN A 58 13.94 -4.76 -3.99
C ASN A 58 12.99 -5.37 -2.96
N GLY A 59 11.75 -5.70 -3.34
CA GLY A 59 10.71 -6.10 -2.40
C GLY A 59 10.35 -7.58 -2.42
N TYR A 60 10.62 -8.32 -3.51
CA TYR A 60 10.21 -9.72 -3.60
C TYR A 60 10.91 -10.60 -2.54
N THR A 61 12.12 -10.25 -2.16
CA THR A 61 12.90 -10.97 -1.14
C THR A 61 12.30 -10.87 0.25
N ALA A 62 11.54 -9.82 0.57
CA ALA A 62 10.88 -9.68 1.86
C ALA A 62 9.76 -10.71 2.12
N PHE A 63 9.25 -11.35 1.05
CA PHE A 63 8.27 -12.45 1.18
C PHE A 63 8.88 -13.76 1.66
N VAL A 64 10.20 -13.84 1.73
CA VAL A 64 10.93 -14.94 2.37
C VAL A 64 11.80 -14.37 3.47
N GLN A 65 12.04 -15.16 4.53
CA GLN A 65 12.79 -14.74 5.69
C GLN A 65 13.64 -15.88 6.25
N ALA A 66 14.85 -15.53 6.69
CA ALA A 66 15.77 -16.48 7.30
C ALA A 66 15.27 -16.93 8.67
N SER A 67 15.32 -18.25 8.92
CA SER A 67 14.98 -18.86 10.20
C SER A 67 16.04 -19.88 10.58
N ILE A 68 16.38 -19.92 11.87
CA ILE A 68 17.38 -20.84 12.45
C ILE A 68 16.64 -21.92 13.23
N LYS A 69 16.97 -23.19 12.97
CA LYS A 69 16.46 -24.33 13.72
C LYS A 69 17.34 -24.57 14.95
N LEU A 70 16.77 -24.35 16.13
CA LEU A 70 17.39 -24.55 17.42
C LEU A 70 16.78 -25.78 18.13
N ASP A 71 17.61 -26.62 18.73
CA ASP A 71 17.13 -27.63 19.66
C ASP A 71 17.13 -27.01 21.07
N VAL A 72 16.02 -26.42 21.45
CA VAL A 72 15.88 -25.66 22.71
C VAL A 72 15.52 -26.61 23.84
N PHE A 73 16.39 -26.70 24.86
CA PHE A 73 16.04 -27.32 26.12
C PHE A 73 15.30 -26.30 27.01
N PHE A 74 14.09 -26.62 27.35
CA PHE A 74 13.24 -25.80 28.24
C PHE A 74 13.60 -26.12 29.69
N ASP A 75 14.68 -25.52 30.18
CA ASP A 75 15.25 -25.78 31.49
C ASP A 75 14.30 -25.41 32.62
N PRO A 76 13.86 -26.38 33.46
CA PRO A 76 12.99 -26.10 34.60
C PRO A 76 13.58 -25.09 35.58
N ALA A 77 14.90 -25.09 35.78
CA ALA A 77 15.59 -24.20 36.69
C ALA A 77 15.50 -22.71 36.25
N GLU A 78 15.41 -22.48 34.94
CA GLU A 78 15.28 -21.11 34.39
C GLU A 78 13.80 -20.68 34.21
N ILE A 79 12.88 -21.64 33.96
CA ILE A 79 11.47 -21.33 33.64
C ILE A 79 10.61 -21.38 34.88
N ASP A 80 10.79 -22.39 35.73
CA ASP A 80 9.96 -22.62 36.92
C ASP A 80 10.81 -23.10 38.09
N PRO A 81 11.70 -22.25 38.64
CA PRO A 81 12.57 -22.62 39.73
C PRO A 81 11.84 -23.05 40.99
N SER A 82 10.55 -22.66 41.10
CA SER A 82 9.70 -23.02 42.23
C SER A 82 8.97 -24.36 42.07
N GLY A 83 8.93 -24.92 40.85
CA GLY A 83 8.20 -26.17 40.52
C GLY A 83 6.69 -26.06 40.65
N THR A 84 6.15 -24.83 40.72
CA THR A 84 4.72 -24.57 41.00
C THR A 84 3.90 -24.26 39.77
N HIS A 85 4.50 -24.18 38.58
CA HIS A 85 3.89 -23.82 37.29
C HIS A 85 3.09 -22.51 37.34
N LYS A 86 3.52 -21.55 38.15
CA LYS A 86 2.85 -20.23 38.23
C LYS A 86 3.06 -19.48 36.91
N SER A 87 1.97 -18.93 36.40
CA SER A 87 1.98 -18.09 35.18
C SER A 87 2.98 -16.93 35.26
N GLU A 88 3.25 -16.43 36.45
CA GLU A 88 4.15 -15.31 36.67
C GLU A 88 5.62 -15.72 36.50
N ASP A 89 6.03 -16.89 37.02
CA ASP A 89 7.35 -17.43 36.87
C ASP A 89 7.64 -17.75 35.38
N ILE A 90 6.69 -18.42 34.71
CA ILE A 90 6.76 -18.72 33.29
C ILE A 90 6.86 -17.46 32.46
N ARG A 91 6.14 -16.37 32.80
CA ARG A 91 6.19 -15.11 32.05
C ARG A 91 7.51 -14.39 32.16
N ASN A 92 8.14 -14.45 33.33
CA ASN A 92 9.34 -13.69 33.65
C ASN A 92 10.65 -14.49 33.47
N ALA A 93 10.57 -15.74 32.99
CA ALA A 93 11.72 -16.61 32.75
C ALA A 93 12.68 -16.04 31.71
N ASN A 94 13.95 -16.44 31.80
CA ASN A 94 15.01 -15.97 30.93
C ASN A 94 15.09 -16.78 29.61
N TYR A 95 14.08 -16.60 28.74
CA TYR A 95 14.02 -17.23 27.41
C TYR A 95 15.19 -16.89 26.48
N PRO A 96 15.73 -15.64 26.47
CA PRO A 96 16.93 -15.30 25.71
C PRO A 96 18.12 -16.19 26.04
N LYS A 97 18.30 -16.58 27.30
CA LYS A 97 19.35 -17.49 27.74
C LYS A 97 19.17 -18.90 27.16
N LEU A 98 17.94 -19.42 27.10
CA LEU A 98 17.63 -20.71 26.50
C LEU A 98 17.98 -20.74 25.01
N ALA A 99 17.58 -19.70 24.26
CA ALA A 99 17.90 -19.57 22.84
C ALA A 99 19.43 -19.47 22.63
N ALA A 100 20.12 -18.64 23.43
CA ALA A 100 21.56 -18.46 23.35
C ALA A 100 22.32 -19.76 23.67
N ASN A 101 21.89 -20.54 24.67
CA ASN A 101 22.47 -21.84 25.01
C ASN A 101 22.27 -22.87 23.89
N ALA A 102 21.09 -22.91 23.28
CA ALA A 102 20.79 -23.78 22.15
C ALA A 102 21.66 -23.44 20.94
N LEU A 103 21.80 -22.15 20.60
CA LEU A 103 22.68 -21.69 19.54
C LEU A 103 24.15 -22.00 19.83
N GLY A 104 24.61 -21.77 21.07
CA GLY A 104 25.98 -22.02 21.48
C GLY A 104 26.43 -23.45 21.26
N LYS A 105 25.53 -24.43 21.45
CA LYS A 105 25.79 -25.84 21.15
C LYS A 105 26.03 -26.12 19.66
N LEU A 106 25.37 -25.34 18.77
CA LEU A 106 25.49 -25.52 17.32
C LEU A 106 26.77 -24.89 16.75
N ILE A 107 27.08 -23.66 17.17
CA ILE A 107 28.18 -22.87 16.57
C ILE A 107 29.52 -23.04 17.29
N SER A 108 29.55 -23.72 18.47
CA SER A 108 30.77 -24.09 19.22
C SER A 108 31.72 -22.89 19.42
N PHE A 109 31.31 -21.87 20.13
CA PHE A 109 32.16 -20.75 20.51
C PHE A 109 32.72 -20.90 21.95
N ASN A 110 33.81 -20.21 22.24
CA ASN A 110 34.34 -20.21 23.61
C ASN A 110 33.38 -19.40 24.52
N ALA A 111 32.73 -20.09 25.46
CA ALA A 111 31.74 -19.50 26.36
C ALA A 111 32.31 -18.41 27.28
N ASP A 112 33.63 -18.37 27.50
CA ASP A 112 34.31 -17.35 28.30
C ASP A 112 34.57 -16.05 27.52
N ASP A 113 34.52 -16.11 26.19
CA ASP A 113 34.66 -14.94 25.34
C ASP A 113 33.34 -14.13 25.28
N ARG A 114 33.31 -13.02 26.02
CA ARG A 114 32.16 -12.10 26.08
C ARG A 114 31.81 -11.52 24.69
N ARG A 115 32.83 -11.31 23.83
CA ARG A 115 32.62 -10.77 22.49
C ARG A 115 31.93 -11.83 21.61
N ALA A 116 32.45 -13.06 21.59
CA ALA A 116 31.85 -14.13 20.82
C ALA A 116 30.39 -14.42 21.25
N ARG A 117 30.13 -14.39 22.57
CA ARG A 117 28.76 -14.56 23.09
C ARG A 117 27.80 -13.45 22.61
N ARG A 118 28.24 -12.20 22.60
CA ARG A 118 27.46 -11.06 22.11
C ARG A 118 27.22 -11.17 20.60
N GLU A 119 28.25 -11.51 19.82
CA GLU A 119 28.15 -11.68 18.37
C GLU A 119 27.24 -12.86 18.01
N ALA A 120 27.31 -13.97 18.74
CA ALA A 120 26.40 -15.11 18.58
C ALA A 120 24.94 -14.74 18.85
N GLY A 121 24.68 -13.99 19.94
CA GLY A 121 23.35 -13.50 20.25
C GLY A 121 22.75 -12.59 19.18
N GLN A 122 23.57 -11.95 18.35
CA GLN A 122 23.13 -11.12 17.23
C GLN A 122 22.71 -11.92 15.98
N LEU A 123 22.85 -13.25 15.97
CA LEU A 123 22.36 -14.08 14.86
C LEU A 123 20.85 -14.34 14.96
N ILE A 124 20.30 -14.31 16.18
CA ILE A 124 18.88 -14.58 16.45
C ILE A 124 18.14 -13.26 16.67
N SER A 125 16.91 -13.19 16.18
CA SER A 125 16.00 -12.07 16.49
C SER A 125 15.62 -12.06 17.97
N GLN A 126 15.42 -10.88 18.53
CA GLN A 126 14.92 -10.71 19.91
C GLN A 126 13.50 -11.29 20.09
N SER A 127 12.75 -11.49 19.02
CA SER A 127 11.41 -12.12 19.08
C SER A 127 11.45 -13.61 19.46
N ALA A 128 12.60 -14.23 19.44
CA ALA A 128 12.74 -15.64 19.83
C ALA A 128 12.34 -15.87 21.30
N ASP A 129 12.56 -14.89 22.18
CA ASP A 129 12.14 -14.93 23.59
C ASP A 129 10.63 -14.96 23.73
N ILE A 130 9.93 -14.10 22.97
CA ILE A 130 8.46 -14.04 22.94
C ILE A 130 7.91 -15.37 22.41
N GLN A 131 8.46 -15.86 21.30
CA GLN A 131 8.02 -17.13 20.71
C GLN A 131 8.17 -18.31 21.67
N LEU A 132 9.33 -18.44 22.33
CA LEU A 132 9.59 -19.52 23.28
C LEU A 132 8.68 -19.40 24.52
N ARG A 133 8.47 -18.19 25.02
CA ARG A 133 7.54 -17.92 26.13
C ARG A 133 6.12 -18.35 25.78
N ASP A 134 5.62 -17.92 24.61
CA ASP A 134 4.25 -18.22 24.18
C ASP A 134 4.05 -19.75 23.98
N MET A 135 5.08 -20.44 23.49
CA MET A 135 5.06 -21.91 23.40
C MET A 135 4.90 -22.57 24.76
N VAL A 136 5.64 -22.13 25.79
CA VAL A 136 5.54 -22.69 27.15
C VAL A 136 4.23 -22.30 27.81
N GLN A 137 3.74 -21.08 27.59
CA GLN A 137 2.42 -20.66 28.11
C GLN A 137 1.28 -21.48 27.51
N ALA A 138 1.36 -21.78 26.20
CA ALA A 138 0.36 -22.59 25.52
C ALA A 138 0.45 -24.08 25.95
N ASN A 139 1.64 -24.55 26.25
CA ASN A 139 1.88 -25.95 26.65
C ASN A 139 2.96 -26.05 27.73
N PRO A 140 2.61 -25.95 29.01
CA PRO A 140 3.56 -26.08 30.13
C PRO A 140 4.29 -27.44 30.20
N SER A 141 3.79 -28.49 29.54
CA SER A 141 4.46 -29.81 29.51
C SER A 141 5.78 -29.82 28.72
N LEU A 142 6.10 -28.73 28.03
CA LEU A 142 7.38 -28.55 27.36
C LEU A 142 8.55 -28.36 28.35
N ILE A 143 8.27 -27.92 29.59
CA ILE A 143 9.28 -27.73 30.64
C ILE A 143 9.97 -29.05 30.92
N GLY A 144 11.30 -29.06 30.90
CA GLY A 144 12.13 -30.24 31.05
C GLY A 144 12.37 -31.03 29.76
N THR A 145 11.81 -30.62 28.62
CA THR A 145 12.00 -31.33 27.34
C THR A 145 12.88 -30.51 26.38
N THR A 146 13.47 -31.19 25.39
CA THR A 146 14.17 -30.54 24.26
C THR A 146 13.26 -30.57 23.04
N GLN A 147 13.00 -29.38 22.44
CA GLN A 147 12.19 -29.29 21.25
C GLN A 147 12.93 -28.58 20.10
N PRO A 148 12.77 -29.04 18.86
CA PRO A 148 13.28 -28.34 17.69
C PRO A 148 12.37 -27.15 17.35
N VAL A 149 12.89 -25.95 17.53
CA VAL A 149 12.13 -24.70 17.29
C VAL A 149 12.79 -23.92 16.16
N TRP A 150 12.00 -23.43 15.21
CA TRP A 150 12.45 -22.49 14.21
C TRP A 150 12.24 -21.07 14.74
N VAL A 151 13.34 -20.36 14.97
CA VAL A 151 13.32 -18.94 15.39
C VAL A 151 13.76 -18.05 14.25
N LEU A 152 13.28 -16.81 14.24
CA LEU A 152 13.69 -15.85 13.22
C LEU A 152 15.17 -15.49 13.39
N ALA A 153 15.89 -15.45 12.28
CA ALA A 153 17.22 -14.86 12.23
C ALA A 153 17.07 -13.32 12.25
N ARG A 154 18.09 -12.63 12.75
CA ARG A 154 18.14 -11.17 12.73
C ARG A 154 18.21 -10.65 11.29
N SER A 155 17.71 -9.43 11.08
CA SER A 155 17.67 -8.80 9.74
C SER A 155 19.03 -8.70 9.04
N ASP A 156 20.12 -8.53 9.80
CA ASP A 156 21.47 -8.50 9.22
C ASP A 156 21.90 -9.89 8.67
N VAL A 157 21.50 -11.00 9.33
CA VAL A 157 21.74 -12.38 8.85
C VAL A 157 20.89 -12.67 7.61
N ASP A 158 19.64 -12.26 7.64
CA ASP A 158 18.72 -12.37 6.49
C ASP A 158 19.26 -11.62 5.26
N ALA A 159 19.72 -10.37 5.47
CA ALA A 159 20.34 -9.56 4.43
C ALA A 159 21.64 -10.16 3.86
N LEU A 160 22.44 -10.85 4.71
CA LEU A 160 23.63 -11.56 4.27
C LEU A 160 23.27 -12.75 3.38
N LEU A 161 22.27 -13.55 3.74
CA LEU A 161 21.81 -14.70 2.95
C LEU A 161 21.22 -14.28 1.61
N LYS A 162 20.49 -13.17 1.58
CA LYS A 162 19.88 -12.61 0.37
C LYS A 162 20.87 -11.84 -0.52
N GLY A 163 22.15 -11.70 -0.07
CA GLY A 163 23.19 -10.99 -0.81
C GLY A 163 23.09 -9.46 -0.76
N SER A 164 22.19 -8.91 0.07
CA SER A 164 22.08 -7.45 0.28
C SER A 164 23.26 -6.89 1.09
N ILE A 165 23.93 -7.73 1.87
CA ILE A 165 25.22 -7.47 2.51
C ILE A 165 26.28 -8.26 1.75
N SER A 166 27.20 -7.55 1.07
CA SER A 166 28.30 -8.20 0.34
C SER A 166 29.32 -8.78 1.31
N ARG A 167 29.75 -10.01 1.04
CA ARG A 167 30.80 -10.71 1.79
C ARG A 167 32.21 -10.12 1.54
N ASP A 168 32.40 -9.48 0.37
CA ASP A 168 33.69 -8.90 -0.04
C ASP A 168 33.95 -7.52 0.60
N THR A 169 32.92 -6.93 1.25
CA THR A 169 33.08 -5.66 1.97
C THR A 169 33.96 -5.86 3.20
N GLN A 170 34.87 -4.94 3.47
CA GLN A 170 35.71 -4.94 4.67
C GLN A 170 34.85 -5.00 5.94
N GLU A 171 35.35 -5.70 6.96
CA GLU A 171 34.59 -5.97 8.19
C GLU A 171 34.16 -4.70 8.93
N ASP A 172 34.97 -3.65 8.90
CA ASP A 172 34.72 -2.36 9.52
C ASP A 172 33.57 -1.56 8.85
N ARG A 173 33.24 -1.92 7.61
CA ARG A 173 32.19 -1.27 6.81
C ARG A 173 30.89 -2.07 6.70
N ARG A 174 30.81 -3.23 7.34
CA ARG A 174 29.62 -4.08 7.36
C ARG A 174 29.17 -4.35 8.80
N LYS A 175 27.87 -4.65 8.96
CA LYS A 175 27.28 -4.93 10.28
C LYS A 175 27.52 -6.37 10.79
N VAL A 176 27.97 -7.26 9.92
CA VAL A 176 28.19 -8.69 10.22
C VAL A 176 29.70 -8.94 10.24
N SER A 177 30.23 -9.50 11.33
CA SER A 177 31.65 -9.81 11.46
C SER A 177 32.05 -11.04 10.63
N ASN A 178 33.37 -11.21 10.37
CA ASN A 178 33.89 -12.42 9.71
C ASN A 178 33.53 -13.69 10.49
N GLN A 179 33.55 -13.62 11.81
CA GLN A 179 33.15 -14.70 12.69
C GLN A 179 31.69 -15.09 12.52
N GLN A 180 30.80 -14.08 12.45
CA GLN A 180 29.37 -14.31 12.21
C GLN A 180 29.12 -14.94 10.84
N ILE A 181 29.84 -14.53 9.79
CA ILE A 181 29.75 -15.17 8.47
C ILE A 181 30.12 -16.63 8.53
N ALA A 182 31.24 -16.96 9.21
CA ALA A 182 31.65 -18.36 9.36
C ALA A 182 30.60 -19.23 10.10
N TRP A 183 29.96 -18.68 11.13
CA TRP A 183 28.85 -19.32 11.81
C TRP A 183 27.61 -19.49 10.93
N VAL A 184 27.25 -18.47 10.16
CA VAL A 184 26.14 -18.51 9.21
C VAL A 184 26.38 -19.60 8.16
N ASP A 185 27.60 -19.67 7.59
CA ASP A 185 27.95 -20.68 6.60
C ASP A 185 27.88 -22.10 7.18
N LYS A 186 28.34 -22.30 8.43
CA LYS A 186 28.19 -23.57 9.15
C LYS A 186 26.71 -23.93 9.32
N LEU A 187 25.87 -23.00 9.81
CA LEU A 187 24.44 -23.25 10.00
C LEU A 187 23.71 -23.57 8.69
N VAL A 188 24.12 -22.96 7.58
CA VAL A 188 23.59 -23.27 6.24
C VAL A 188 24.03 -24.69 5.82
N ALA A 189 25.31 -25.02 5.97
CA ALA A 189 25.86 -26.37 5.65
C ALA A 189 25.18 -27.47 6.45
N ASP A 190 24.90 -27.22 7.73
CA ASP A 190 24.22 -28.17 8.65
C ASP A 190 22.67 -28.21 8.39
N GLY A 191 22.15 -27.44 7.43
CA GLY A 191 20.71 -27.35 7.14
C GLY A 191 19.87 -26.70 8.27
N ARG A 192 20.54 -26.04 9.20
CA ARG A 192 19.93 -25.38 10.38
C ARG A 192 19.49 -23.97 10.13
N LEU A 193 19.95 -23.35 9.05
CA LEU A 193 19.55 -22.00 8.63
C LEU A 193 18.93 -22.07 7.23
N GLN A 194 17.66 -21.69 7.11
CA GLN A 194 16.89 -21.76 5.88
C GLN A 194 16.02 -20.52 5.70
N THR A 195 15.76 -20.15 4.45
CA THR A 195 14.76 -19.14 4.12
C THR A 195 13.38 -19.77 3.99
N LYS A 196 12.37 -19.19 4.66
CA LYS A 196 10.97 -19.64 4.65
C LYS A 196 10.06 -18.52 4.21
N PHE A 197 8.84 -18.86 3.78
CA PHE A 197 7.82 -17.85 3.49
C PHE A 197 7.54 -17.01 4.74
N ASN A 198 7.57 -15.69 4.57
CA ASN A 198 7.40 -14.73 5.65
C ASN A 198 5.93 -14.45 5.91
N SER A 199 5.23 -15.33 6.61
CA SER A 199 3.85 -15.11 7.04
C SER A 199 3.75 -13.93 8.00
N GLY A 200 4.79 -13.66 8.80
CA GLY A 200 4.85 -12.54 9.73
C GLY A 200 4.69 -11.18 9.06
N LEU A 201 5.10 -11.07 7.78
CA LEU A 201 4.86 -9.84 7.01
C LEU A 201 3.37 -9.46 6.97
N PHE A 202 2.46 -10.41 6.98
CA PHE A 202 1.00 -10.18 6.89
C PHE A 202 0.29 -10.24 8.23
N THR A 203 0.89 -10.89 9.25
CA THR A 203 0.23 -11.19 10.53
C THR A 203 0.80 -10.41 11.70
N PHE A 204 2.01 -9.85 11.58
CA PHE A 204 2.59 -9.05 12.66
C PHE A 204 2.16 -7.58 12.55
N GLY A 205 2.21 -6.88 13.68
CA GLY A 205 2.03 -5.45 13.77
C GLY A 205 3.33 -4.68 13.60
N ASN A 206 3.36 -3.45 14.12
CA ASN A 206 4.55 -2.62 14.10
C ASN A 206 5.62 -3.18 15.04
N SER A 207 6.86 -3.14 14.59
CA SER A 207 8.04 -3.48 15.38
C SER A 207 9.19 -2.52 15.06
N SER A 208 10.06 -2.29 16.05
CA SER A 208 11.32 -1.58 15.85
C SER A 208 12.37 -2.44 15.16
N GLU A 209 12.18 -3.77 15.15
CA GLU A 209 13.07 -4.72 14.49
C GLU A 209 12.48 -5.10 13.13
N ALA A 210 13.26 -4.93 12.06
CA ALA A 210 12.76 -5.15 10.71
C ALA A 210 12.26 -6.58 10.47
N GLU A 211 12.88 -7.60 11.08
CA GLU A 211 12.50 -9.00 10.93
C GLU A 211 11.13 -9.33 11.53
N THR A 212 10.67 -8.59 12.52
CA THR A 212 9.36 -8.78 13.17
C THR A 212 8.34 -7.73 12.76
N ALA A 213 8.74 -6.75 11.97
CA ALA A 213 7.82 -5.73 11.46
C ALA A 213 6.90 -6.31 10.38
N GLY A 214 5.59 -6.16 10.58
CA GLY A 214 4.55 -6.66 9.70
C GLY A 214 3.56 -5.59 9.22
N LEU A 215 2.72 -5.97 8.27
CA LEU A 215 1.69 -5.14 7.64
C LEU A 215 0.28 -5.45 8.17
N GLY A 216 0.13 -6.38 9.12
CA GLY A 216 -1.18 -6.85 9.59
C GLY A 216 -2.08 -5.70 10.05
N VAL A 217 -1.54 -4.82 10.90
CA VAL A 217 -2.26 -3.62 11.37
C VAL A 217 -2.62 -2.69 10.22
N ALA A 218 -1.69 -2.45 9.28
CA ALA A 218 -1.92 -1.56 8.16
C ALA A 218 -2.93 -2.11 7.13
N LEU A 219 -2.93 -3.42 6.92
CA LEU A 219 -3.90 -4.11 6.04
C LEU A 219 -5.32 -4.00 6.61
N VAL A 220 -5.50 -4.38 7.88
CA VAL A 220 -6.82 -4.33 8.52
C VAL A 220 -7.29 -2.88 8.70
N GLY A 221 -6.39 -1.98 9.08
CA GLY A 221 -6.69 -0.55 9.18
C GLY A 221 -7.11 0.06 7.84
N SER A 222 -6.40 -0.24 6.76
CA SER A 222 -6.79 0.20 5.42
C SER A 222 -8.11 -0.40 4.97
N PHE A 223 -8.39 -1.67 5.31
CA PHE A 223 -9.67 -2.30 5.00
C PHE A 223 -10.85 -1.60 5.70
N PHE A 224 -10.77 -1.36 7.01
CA PHE A 224 -11.83 -0.64 7.74
C PHE A 224 -12.01 0.79 7.24
N MET A 225 -10.91 1.47 6.97
CA MET A 225 -10.92 2.82 6.42
C MET A 225 -11.61 2.88 5.05
N MET A 226 -11.25 1.98 4.12
CA MET A 226 -11.85 1.92 2.79
C MET A 226 -13.30 1.45 2.81
N ALA A 227 -13.67 0.56 3.74
CA ALA A 227 -15.06 0.19 3.97
C ALA A 227 -15.90 1.41 4.43
N THR A 228 -15.35 2.23 5.33
CA THR A 228 -16.00 3.48 5.76
C THR A 228 -16.21 4.44 4.58
N VAL A 229 -15.17 4.66 3.76
CA VAL A 229 -15.26 5.50 2.55
C VAL A 229 -16.33 4.97 1.60
N LEU A 230 -16.33 3.67 1.33
CA LEU A 230 -17.30 3.04 0.42
C LEU A 230 -18.74 3.20 0.92
N LEU A 231 -18.95 2.94 2.21
CA LEU A 231 -20.29 2.96 2.82
C LEU A 231 -20.85 4.38 2.98
N LEU A 232 -20.02 5.39 3.07
CA LEU A 232 -20.45 6.78 3.26
C LEU A 232 -20.34 7.62 1.98
N ALA A 233 -19.15 7.66 1.35
CA ALA A 233 -18.92 8.55 0.21
C ALA A 233 -19.75 8.16 -1.01
N VAL A 234 -19.95 6.87 -1.27
CA VAL A 234 -20.67 6.43 -2.46
C VAL A 234 -22.18 6.73 -2.36
N PRO A 235 -22.91 6.29 -1.33
CA PRO A 235 -24.33 6.58 -1.24
C PRO A 235 -24.61 8.08 -1.13
N LEU A 236 -23.86 8.80 -0.30
CA LEU A 236 -24.04 10.25 -0.14
C LEU A 236 -23.69 11.02 -1.43
N GLY A 237 -22.59 10.67 -2.08
CA GLY A 237 -22.15 11.31 -3.32
C GLY A 237 -23.12 11.05 -4.48
N VAL A 238 -23.60 9.81 -4.62
CA VAL A 238 -24.60 9.47 -5.65
C VAL A 238 -25.94 10.17 -5.39
N ALA A 239 -26.43 10.16 -4.14
CA ALA A 239 -27.67 10.83 -3.78
C ALA A 239 -27.60 12.33 -4.00
N ALA A 240 -26.51 12.99 -3.59
CA ALA A 240 -26.30 14.42 -3.82
C ALA A 240 -26.23 14.75 -5.33
N ALA A 241 -25.53 13.92 -6.11
CA ALA A 241 -25.41 14.11 -7.55
C ALA A 241 -26.78 13.97 -8.26
N ILE A 242 -27.58 12.98 -7.91
CA ILE A 242 -28.93 12.78 -8.45
C ILE A 242 -29.81 13.96 -8.08
N TYR A 243 -29.79 14.39 -6.81
CA TYR A 243 -30.57 15.55 -6.38
C TYR A 243 -30.21 16.79 -7.18
N LEU A 244 -28.94 17.14 -7.28
CA LEU A 244 -28.48 18.33 -8.00
C LEU A 244 -28.76 18.28 -9.50
N GLN A 245 -28.67 17.10 -10.13
CA GLN A 245 -28.81 16.97 -11.57
C GLN A 245 -30.25 16.84 -12.04
N GLU A 246 -31.11 16.13 -11.27
CA GLU A 246 -32.45 15.76 -11.72
C GLU A 246 -33.60 16.46 -10.96
N LEU A 247 -33.38 16.85 -9.69
CA LEU A 247 -34.43 17.27 -8.78
C LEU A 247 -34.31 18.75 -8.35
N ALA A 248 -33.09 19.25 -8.21
CA ALA A 248 -32.85 20.58 -7.68
C ALA A 248 -33.38 21.68 -8.61
N PRO A 249 -34.02 22.71 -8.09
CA PRO A 249 -34.43 23.85 -8.88
C PRO A 249 -33.20 24.65 -9.36
N LYS A 250 -33.21 25.11 -10.60
CA LYS A 250 -32.16 25.98 -11.15
C LYS A 250 -32.27 27.37 -10.55
N ASN A 251 -31.50 27.63 -9.50
CA ASN A 251 -31.46 28.92 -8.80
C ASN A 251 -30.04 29.21 -8.26
N ARG A 252 -29.85 30.43 -7.74
CA ARG A 252 -28.57 30.90 -7.20
C ARG A 252 -28.01 30.01 -6.08
N TRP A 253 -28.87 29.34 -5.31
CA TRP A 253 -28.43 28.44 -4.23
C TRP A 253 -27.86 27.14 -4.77
N THR A 254 -28.51 26.59 -5.78
CA THR A 254 -27.98 25.37 -6.46
C THR A 254 -26.64 25.66 -7.14
N ASP A 255 -26.55 26.82 -7.84
CA ASP A 255 -25.28 27.24 -8.49
C ASP A 255 -24.18 27.44 -7.44
N LEU A 256 -24.51 28.05 -6.29
CA LEU A 256 -23.54 28.22 -5.19
C LEU A 256 -23.04 26.86 -4.66
N ILE A 257 -23.93 25.89 -4.46
CA ILE A 257 -23.56 24.52 -4.00
C ILE A 257 -22.66 23.88 -5.05
N GLU A 258 -22.95 23.95 -6.33
CA GLU A 258 -22.15 23.37 -7.41
C GLU A 258 -20.73 23.97 -7.46
N VAL A 259 -20.63 25.30 -7.36
CA VAL A 259 -19.32 25.97 -7.30
C VAL A 259 -18.53 25.54 -6.08
N ASN A 260 -19.18 25.40 -4.92
CA ASN A 260 -18.50 24.94 -3.70
C ASN A 260 -18.02 23.49 -3.80
N ILE A 261 -18.81 22.58 -4.41
CA ILE A 261 -18.38 21.19 -4.64
C ILE A 261 -17.12 21.16 -5.52
N ASN A 262 -17.10 21.98 -6.60
CA ASN A 262 -15.94 22.06 -7.48
C ASN A 262 -14.72 22.66 -6.76
N ASN A 263 -14.92 23.70 -5.95
CA ASN A 263 -13.85 24.30 -5.14
C ASN A 263 -13.32 23.31 -4.10
N LEU A 264 -14.19 22.53 -3.47
CA LEU A 264 -13.81 21.51 -2.49
C LEU A 264 -12.95 20.40 -3.11
N ALA A 265 -13.21 20.05 -4.39
CA ALA A 265 -12.39 19.10 -5.13
C ALA A 265 -10.94 19.57 -5.37
N ALA A 266 -10.72 20.91 -5.36
CA ALA A 266 -9.41 21.52 -5.56
C ALA A 266 -8.64 21.77 -4.25
N VAL A 267 -9.26 21.54 -3.08
CA VAL A 267 -8.62 21.73 -1.77
C VAL A 267 -7.47 20.72 -1.59
N PRO A 268 -6.27 21.15 -1.15
CA PRO A 268 -5.17 20.26 -0.83
C PRO A 268 -5.57 19.21 0.21
N SER A 269 -5.17 17.95 0.00
CA SER A 269 -5.60 16.81 0.84
C SER A 269 -5.23 16.98 2.32
N ILE A 270 -4.11 17.64 2.62
CA ILE A 270 -3.68 17.91 4.00
C ILE A 270 -4.68 18.74 4.80
N VAL A 271 -5.43 19.65 4.13
CA VAL A 271 -6.45 20.48 4.79
C VAL A 271 -7.59 19.62 5.32
N PHE A 272 -7.97 18.56 4.60
CA PHE A 272 -8.96 17.60 5.10
C PHE A 272 -8.47 16.87 6.35
N GLY A 273 -7.16 16.59 6.43
CA GLY A 273 -6.55 16.03 7.65
C GLY A 273 -6.67 16.98 8.84
N LEU A 274 -6.38 18.27 8.65
CA LEU A 274 -6.55 19.30 9.68
C LEU A 274 -8.02 19.48 10.10
N LEU A 275 -8.93 19.46 9.13
CA LEU A 275 -10.37 19.50 9.38
C LEU A 275 -10.83 18.27 10.16
N GLY A 276 -10.32 17.09 9.80
CA GLY A 276 -10.60 15.85 10.51
C GLY A 276 -10.10 15.87 11.95
N LEU A 277 -8.90 16.39 12.18
CA LEU A 277 -8.35 16.59 13.52
C LEU A 277 -9.27 17.52 14.35
N ALA A 278 -9.70 18.64 13.77
CA ALA A 278 -10.53 19.61 14.47
C ALA A 278 -11.95 19.07 14.76
N ILE A 279 -12.61 18.46 13.78
CA ILE A 279 -14.02 18.06 13.89
C ILE A 279 -14.14 16.69 14.55
N PHE A 280 -13.47 15.66 14.01
CA PHE A 280 -13.71 14.29 14.45
C PHE A 280 -12.99 13.96 15.76
N ILE A 281 -11.76 14.45 15.94
CA ILE A 281 -10.98 14.15 17.15
C ILE A 281 -11.27 15.17 18.25
N ASN A 282 -11.10 16.47 17.99
CA ASN A 282 -11.19 17.47 19.06
C ASN A 282 -12.63 17.82 19.42
N PHE A 283 -13.56 17.90 18.44
CA PHE A 283 -14.95 18.25 18.71
C PHE A 283 -15.82 17.04 18.98
N ALA A 284 -15.77 15.97 18.14
CA ALA A 284 -16.59 14.77 18.30
C ALA A 284 -15.98 13.74 19.27
N GLY A 285 -14.73 13.94 19.74
CA GLY A 285 -14.09 13.07 20.74
C GLY A 285 -13.74 11.67 20.25
N LEU A 286 -13.62 11.46 18.93
CA LEU A 286 -13.25 10.15 18.38
C LEU A 286 -11.77 9.84 18.67
N PRO A 287 -11.41 8.54 18.82
CA PRO A 287 -10.05 8.14 19.13
C PRO A 287 -9.07 8.54 18.02
N ARG A 288 -7.90 9.05 18.44
CA ARG A 288 -6.79 9.28 17.49
C ARG A 288 -6.34 7.96 16.89
N SER A 289 -5.81 8.00 15.66
CA SER A 289 -5.32 6.83 14.93
C SER A 289 -6.38 5.77 14.62
N ALA A 290 -7.67 6.00 14.91
CA ALA A 290 -8.73 5.05 14.56
C ALA A 290 -8.98 5.01 13.05
N SER A 291 -9.15 3.80 12.50
CA SER A 291 -9.46 3.60 11.08
C SER A 291 -10.74 4.32 10.65
N LEU A 292 -11.73 4.41 11.54
CA LEU A 292 -12.98 5.15 11.30
C LEU A 292 -12.70 6.63 11.01
N VAL A 293 -11.86 7.28 11.81
CA VAL A 293 -11.51 8.70 11.63
C VAL A 293 -10.82 8.90 10.29
N GLY A 294 -9.85 8.02 9.96
CA GLY A 294 -9.22 8.01 8.63
C GLY A 294 -10.23 7.89 7.50
N GLY A 295 -11.17 6.95 7.61
CA GLY A 295 -12.24 6.75 6.66
C GLY A 295 -13.17 7.96 6.51
N LEU A 296 -13.54 8.63 7.62
CA LEU A 296 -14.35 9.85 7.60
C LEU A 296 -13.64 11.01 6.88
N VAL A 297 -12.36 11.21 7.17
CA VAL A 297 -11.54 12.26 6.51
C VAL A 297 -11.42 12.00 5.01
N LEU A 298 -11.12 10.75 4.63
CA LEU A 298 -11.05 10.36 3.22
C LEU A 298 -12.42 10.42 2.54
N THR A 299 -13.52 10.18 3.25
CA THR A 299 -14.88 10.37 2.75
C THR A 299 -15.12 11.82 2.35
N LEU A 300 -14.79 12.78 3.23
CA LEU A 300 -14.93 14.21 2.90
C LEU A 300 -14.14 14.60 1.65
N MET A 301 -12.93 14.05 1.49
CA MET A 301 -12.07 14.34 0.34
C MET A 301 -12.59 13.69 -0.96
N THR A 302 -13.20 12.51 -0.89
CA THR A 302 -13.66 11.76 -2.08
C THR A 302 -15.06 12.13 -2.52
N LEU A 303 -15.91 12.67 -1.63
CA LEU A 303 -17.28 13.10 -1.95
C LEU A 303 -17.36 13.99 -3.18
N PRO A 304 -16.59 15.07 -3.33
CA PRO A 304 -16.67 15.93 -4.51
C PRO A 304 -16.38 15.18 -5.81
N THR A 305 -15.38 14.30 -5.80
CA THR A 305 -14.99 13.48 -6.96
C THR A 305 -16.15 12.58 -7.40
N ILE A 306 -16.81 11.91 -6.44
CA ILE A 306 -17.94 11.01 -6.71
C ILE A 306 -19.15 11.81 -7.20
N ILE A 307 -19.44 12.97 -6.58
CA ILE A 307 -20.56 13.83 -7.00
C ILE A 307 -20.36 14.29 -8.43
N ILE A 308 -19.19 14.84 -8.77
CA ILE A 308 -18.89 15.38 -10.11
C ILE A 308 -18.98 14.26 -11.17
N ALA A 309 -18.38 13.11 -10.91
CA ALA A 309 -18.40 11.97 -11.84
C ALA A 309 -19.81 11.41 -12.02
N THR A 310 -20.59 11.31 -10.94
CA THR A 310 -21.97 10.83 -10.98
C THR A 310 -22.86 11.79 -11.74
N ARG A 311 -22.74 13.10 -11.51
CA ARG A 311 -23.49 14.14 -12.27
C ARG A 311 -23.19 14.05 -13.75
N ALA A 312 -21.92 13.93 -14.13
CA ALA A 312 -21.53 13.77 -15.54
C ALA A 312 -22.14 12.49 -16.15
N ALA A 313 -22.15 11.39 -15.40
CA ALA A 313 -22.75 10.12 -15.86
C ALA A 313 -24.27 10.21 -16.04
N VAL A 314 -24.97 10.86 -15.11
CA VAL A 314 -26.42 11.10 -15.18
C VAL A 314 -26.76 12.07 -16.33
N ALA A 315 -26.00 13.13 -16.51
CA ALA A 315 -26.19 14.10 -17.60
C ALA A 315 -25.99 13.48 -19.00
N ALA A 316 -25.13 12.45 -19.10
CA ALA A 316 -24.87 11.75 -20.36
C ALA A 316 -26.04 10.86 -20.83
N VAL A 317 -27.02 10.57 -19.97
CA VAL A 317 -28.21 9.79 -20.37
C VAL A 317 -29.09 10.66 -21.29
N PRO A 318 -29.49 10.16 -22.49
CA PRO A 318 -30.30 10.95 -23.44
C PRO A 318 -31.61 11.45 -22.85
N PRO A 319 -32.02 12.71 -23.14
CA PRO A 319 -33.30 13.26 -22.67
C PRO A 319 -34.53 12.47 -23.11
N SER A 320 -34.47 11.86 -24.29
CA SER A 320 -35.55 11.04 -24.86
C SER A 320 -35.98 9.88 -23.96
N ILE A 321 -35.03 9.31 -23.16
CA ILE A 321 -35.34 8.24 -22.19
C ILE A 321 -36.20 8.75 -21.05
N ARG A 322 -35.90 9.99 -20.59
CA ARG A 322 -36.71 10.66 -19.55
C ARG A 322 -38.13 11.01 -20.07
N GLU A 323 -38.19 11.57 -21.27
CA GLU A 323 -39.43 11.90 -21.92
C GLU A 323 -40.32 10.70 -22.20
N ALA A 324 -39.73 9.60 -22.69
CA ALA A 324 -40.43 8.37 -22.90
C ALA A 324 -41.02 7.77 -21.62
N ALA A 325 -40.23 7.75 -20.53
CA ALA A 325 -40.69 7.25 -19.24
C ALA A 325 -41.82 8.08 -18.66
N LEU A 326 -41.73 9.42 -18.75
CA LEU A 326 -42.78 10.31 -18.31
C LEU A 326 -44.03 10.20 -19.21
N GLY A 327 -43.85 9.98 -20.53
CA GLY A 327 -44.95 9.81 -21.49
C GLY A 327 -45.79 8.57 -21.24
N VAL A 328 -45.23 7.50 -20.69
CA VAL A 328 -45.96 6.28 -20.25
C VAL A 328 -46.51 6.39 -18.81
N GLY A 329 -46.41 7.59 -18.18
CA GLY A 329 -47.01 7.86 -16.88
C GLY A 329 -46.11 7.55 -15.66
N ALA A 330 -44.81 7.35 -15.86
CA ALA A 330 -43.87 7.20 -14.74
C ALA A 330 -43.70 8.49 -13.97
N SER A 331 -43.61 8.45 -12.64
CA SER A 331 -43.26 9.60 -11.83
C SER A 331 -41.78 10.00 -12.06
N ARG A 332 -41.40 11.24 -11.73
CA ARG A 332 -39.98 11.67 -11.80
C ARG A 332 -39.02 10.73 -11.05
N MET A 333 -39.40 10.30 -9.85
CA MET A 333 -38.55 9.37 -9.07
C MET A 333 -38.46 8.01 -9.72
N GLN A 334 -39.56 7.46 -10.27
CA GLN A 334 -39.53 6.22 -11.04
C GLN A 334 -38.67 6.32 -12.28
N THR A 335 -38.77 7.43 -13.02
CA THR A 335 -37.92 7.69 -14.18
C THR A 335 -36.45 7.69 -13.81
N ILE A 336 -36.06 8.36 -12.70
CA ILE A 336 -34.68 8.41 -12.23
C ILE A 336 -34.20 7.03 -11.79
N MET A 337 -34.93 6.37 -10.90
CA MET A 337 -34.45 5.12 -10.25
C MET A 337 -34.48 3.90 -11.19
N HIS A 338 -35.46 3.84 -12.12
CA HIS A 338 -35.64 2.65 -12.97
C HIS A 338 -35.04 2.80 -14.38
N HIS A 339 -34.86 4.05 -14.85
CA HIS A 339 -34.38 4.31 -16.21
C HIS A 339 -33.05 5.06 -16.24
N VAL A 340 -32.94 6.22 -15.58
CA VAL A 340 -31.75 7.06 -15.66
C VAL A 340 -30.59 6.46 -14.87
N LEU A 341 -30.78 6.13 -13.60
CA LEU A 341 -29.72 5.63 -12.73
C LEU A 341 -29.11 4.30 -13.21
N PRO A 342 -29.88 3.29 -13.66
CA PRO A 342 -29.30 2.07 -14.20
C PRO A 342 -28.42 2.29 -15.43
N LEU A 343 -28.77 3.26 -16.29
CA LEU A 343 -27.98 3.64 -17.47
C LEU A 343 -26.74 4.44 -17.09
N ALA A 344 -26.82 5.26 -16.05
CA ALA A 344 -25.69 6.03 -15.53
C ALA A 344 -24.72 5.18 -14.68
N MET A 345 -25.15 4.01 -14.17
CA MET A 345 -24.37 3.16 -13.24
C MET A 345 -22.94 2.85 -13.72
N PRO A 346 -22.66 2.54 -14.99
CA PRO A 346 -21.29 2.33 -15.44
C PRO A 346 -20.37 3.54 -15.22
N GLY A 347 -20.91 4.75 -15.43
CA GLY A 347 -20.21 6.01 -15.18
C GLY A 347 -20.05 6.31 -13.68
N VAL A 348 -21.10 6.07 -12.89
CA VAL A 348 -21.08 6.21 -11.43
C VAL A 348 -20.00 5.29 -10.83
N LEU A 349 -19.99 4.03 -11.20
CA LEU A 349 -18.98 3.07 -10.71
C LEU A 349 -17.58 3.45 -11.17
N THR A 350 -17.41 3.99 -12.38
CA THR A 350 -16.10 4.50 -12.82
C THR A 350 -15.62 5.66 -11.95
N GLY A 351 -16.48 6.63 -11.66
CA GLY A 351 -16.16 7.73 -10.74
C GLY A 351 -15.84 7.27 -9.33
N THR A 352 -16.58 6.27 -8.84
CA THR A 352 -16.33 5.62 -7.54
C THR A 352 -14.95 4.97 -7.51
N ILE A 353 -14.59 4.19 -8.55
CA ILE A 353 -13.26 3.54 -8.66
C ILE A 353 -12.13 4.58 -8.58
N ILE A 354 -12.27 5.69 -9.32
CA ILE A 354 -11.28 6.76 -9.32
C ILE A 354 -11.18 7.40 -7.93
N GLY A 355 -12.32 7.69 -7.29
CA GLY A 355 -12.36 8.25 -5.94
C GLY A 355 -11.72 7.35 -4.90
N LEU A 356 -12.04 6.04 -4.90
CA LEU A 356 -11.47 5.06 -3.98
C LEU A 356 -9.97 4.85 -4.21
N ALA A 357 -9.52 4.78 -5.47
CA ALA A 357 -8.10 4.66 -5.79
C ALA A 357 -7.30 5.87 -5.31
N LYS A 358 -7.86 7.09 -5.46
CA LYS A 358 -7.28 8.32 -4.91
C LYS A 358 -7.21 8.25 -3.39
N ALA A 359 -8.30 7.88 -2.71
CA ALA A 359 -8.36 7.79 -1.26
C ALA A 359 -7.32 6.82 -0.68
N LEU A 360 -7.16 5.64 -1.30
CA LEU A 360 -6.19 4.63 -0.84
C LEU A 360 -4.74 5.09 -0.97
N GLY A 361 -4.44 5.95 -1.95
CA GLY A 361 -3.08 6.47 -2.15
C GLY A 361 -2.72 7.67 -1.27
N GLU A 362 -3.68 8.25 -0.55
CA GLU A 362 -3.44 9.46 0.24
C GLU A 362 -2.78 9.15 1.58
N THR A 363 -1.68 9.86 1.85
CA THR A 363 -0.90 9.71 3.07
C THR A 363 -1.02 10.95 3.97
N ALA A 364 -0.96 12.15 3.41
CA ALA A 364 -0.86 13.40 4.15
C ALA A 364 -2.01 13.64 5.16
N PRO A 365 -3.30 13.48 4.81
CA PRO A 365 -4.38 13.66 5.78
C PRO A 365 -4.33 12.64 6.91
N LEU A 366 -3.87 11.42 6.64
CA LEU A 366 -3.77 10.35 7.64
C LEU A 366 -2.65 10.61 8.64
N LEU A 367 -1.53 11.20 8.19
CA LEU A 367 -0.45 11.65 9.09
C LEU A 367 -0.96 12.72 10.06
N MET A 368 -1.78 13.66 9.59
CA MET A 368 -2.30 14.77 10.41
C MET A 368 -3.24 14.30 11.52
N ILE A 369 -4.02 13.25 11.31
CA ILE A 369 -4.91 12.67 12.34
C ILE A 369 -4.21 11.66 13.26
N GLY A 370 -2.89 11.46 13.06
CA GLY A 370 -2.06 10.65 13.97
C GLY A 370 -2.01 9.16 13.66
N MET A 371 -2.35 8.73 12.41
CA MET A 371 -2.24 7.31 12.02
C MET A 371 -0.78 6.82 11.86
N VAL A 372 0.16 7.53 12.46
CA VAL A 372 1.58 7.16 12.63
C VAL A 372 1.85 6.48 13.97
N ALA A 373 0.82 6.16 14.74
CA ALA A 373 0.98 5.49 16.02
C ALA A 373 1.65 4.12 15.84
N PHE A 374 2.54 3.78 16.78
CA PHE A 374 3.17 2.47 16.85
C PHE A 374 2.17 1.48 17.45
N VAL A 375 1.54 0.66 16.60
CA VAL A 375 0.49 -0.28 17.00
C VAL A 375 0.97 -1.71 16.75
N ILE A 376 1.03 -2.49 17.83
CA ILE A 376 1.50 -3.89 17.79
C ILE A 376 0.32 -4.83 17.49
N ASP A 377 -0.82 -4.60 18.15
CA ASP A 377 -1.98 -5.48 18.06
C ASP A 377 -2.82 -5.17 16.82
N ILE A 378 -3.29 -6.21 16.15
CA ILE A 378 -4.15 -6.06 14.98
C ILE A 378 -5.52 -5.54 15.43
N PRO A 379 -6.03 -4.45 14.84
CA PRO A 379 -7.30 -3.87 15.23
C PRO A 379 -8.46 -4.83 14.96
N SER A 380 -9.33 -5.00 15.92
CA SER A 380 -10.56 -5.82 15.85
C SER A 380 -11.79 -4.99 15.46
N SER A 381 -11.71 -3.68 15.65
CA SER A 381 -12.80 -2.72 15.43
C SER A 381 -12.30 -1.50 14.65
N PRO A 382 -13.17 -0.82 13.88
CA PRO A 382 -12.83 0.45 13.22
C PRO A 382 -12.45 1.58 14.19
N LEU A 383 -12.79 1.46 15.47
CA LEU A 383 -12.46 2.42 16.53
C LEU A 383 -11.12 2.15 17.19
N ASP A 384 -10.54 0.97 16.98
CA ASP A 384 -9.22 0.65 17.51
C ASP A 384 -8.14 1.45 16.79
N SER A 385 -7.02 1.69 17.48
CA SER A 385 -5.86 2.32 16.89
C SER A 385 -5.30 1.44 15.77
N ALA A 386 -5.01 2.06 14.63
CA ALA A 386 -4.46 1.40 13.46
C ALA A 386 -3.56 2.33 12.68
N THR A 387 -2.82 1.78 11.75
CA THR A 387 -2.15 2.52 10.67
C THR A 387 -2.77 2.13 9.33
N ALA A 388 -2.39 2.82 8.26
CA ALA A 388 -2.82 2.54 6.90
C ALA A 388 -1.63 2.12 6.03
N LEU A 389 -1.86 1.34 4.98
CA LEU A 389 -0.79 0.88 4.08
C LEU A 389 0.09 2.03 3.54
N PRO A 390 -0.46 3.16 3.00
CA PRO A 390 0.38 4.25 2.52
C PRO A 390 1.18 4.93 3.64
N VAL A 391 0.62 5.00 4.86
CA VAL A 391 1.33 5.53 6.03
C VAL A 391 2.44 4.58 6.45
N GLN A 392 2.20 3.26 6.44
CA GLN A 392 3.20 2.26 6.78
C GLN A 392 4.39 2.28 5.80
N VAL A 393 4.11 2.42 4.50
CA VAL A 393 5.16 2.64 3.48
C VAL A 393 6.00 3.87 3.81
N TYR A 394 5.36 4.98 4.15
CA TYR A 394 6.04 6.22 4.54
C TYR A 394 6.91 6.04 5.81
N MET A 395 6.37 5.41 6.85
CA MET A 395 7.08 5.18 8.11
C MET A 395 8.34 4.33 7.87
N TRP A 396 8.23 3.23 7.13
CA TRP A 396 9.38 2.37 6.84
C TRP A 396 10.37 3.00 5.86
N ALA A 397 9.91 3.82 4.92
CA ALA A 397 10.78 4.55 3.98
C ALA A 397 11.66 5.60 4.68
N THR A 398 11.21 6.12 5.82
CA THR A 398 11.92 7.13 6.61
C THR A 398 12.72 6.54 7.77
N ASP A 399 12.68 5.22 7.95
CA ASP A 399 13.45 4.54 9.00
C ASP A 399 14.94 4.48 8.63
N ALA A 400 15.80 4.66 9.65
CA ALA A 400 17.25 4.67 9.49
C ALA A 400 17.86 3.26 9.31
N GLN A 401 17.12 2.20 9.64
CA GLN A 401 17.62 0.83 9.56
C GLN A 401 17.51 0.28 8.13
N ARG A 402 18.59 -0.28 7.61
CA ARG A 402 18.64 -0.86 6.25
C ARG A 402 17.62 -1.98 6.01
N GLY A 403 17.27 -2.75 7.06
CA GLY A 403 16.27 -3.80 6.97
C GLY A 403 14.88 -3.32 6.54
N PHE A 404 14.55 -2.04 6.79
CA PHE A 404 13.28 -1.46 6.36
C PHE A 404 13.23 -1.06 4.89
N VAL A 405 14.36 -0.95 4.17
CA VAL A 405 14.36 -0.67 2.72
C VAL A 405 13.63 -1.77 1.95
N GLU A 406 13.96 -3.03 2.25
CA GLU A 406 13.31 -4.20 1.68
C GLU A 406 11.83 -4.27 2.07
N ARG A 407 11.52 -4.01 3.36
CA ARG A 407 10.15 -3.98 3.90
C ARG A 407 9.31 -2.88 3.25
N THR A 408 9.87 -1.69 3.01
CA THR A 408 9.21 -0.58 2.29
C THR A 408 8.81 -0.99 0.88
N ALA A 409 9.72 -1.62 0.14
CA ALA A 409 9.44 -2.11 -1.20
C ALA A 409 8.34 -3.19 -1.19
N ALA A 410 8.39 -4.13 -0.24
CA ALA A 410 7.34 -5.14 -0.06
C ALA A 410 5.98 -4.51 0.33
N ALA A 411 5.97 -3.54 1.25
CA ALA A 411 4.75 -2.82 1.62
C ALA A 411 4.14 -2.09 0.41
N THR A 412 4.98 -1.53 -0.46
CA THR A 412 4.54 -0.91 -1.71
C THR A 412 3.93 -1.94 -2.67
N ILE A 413 4.53 -3.14 -2.80
CA ILE A 413 3.96 -4.25 -3.58
C ILE A 413 2.59 -4.65 -3.03
N VAL A 414 2.47 -4.80 -1.71
CA VAL A 414 1.22 -5.15 -1.04
C VAL A 414 0.16 -4.06 -1.22
N LEU A 415 0.52 -2.78 -1.10
CA LEU A 415 -0.37 -1.64 -1.36
C LEU A 415 -0.89 -1.65 -2.81
N LEU A 416 0.00 -1.84 -3.78
CA LEU A 416 -0.38 -1.94 -5.20
C LEU A 416 -1.29 -3.16 -5.44
N GLY A 417 -0.97 -4.30 -4.83
CA GLY A 417 -1.81 -5.50 -4.88
C GLY A 417 -3.21 -5.27 -4.29
N PHE A 418 -3.28 -4.61 -3.14
CA PHE A 418 -4.55 -4.24 -2.50
C PHE A 418 -5.38 -3.30 -3.39
N MET A 419 -4.73 -2.30 -3.99
CA MET A 419 -5.38 -1.37 -4.92
C MET A 419 -5.90 -2.08 -6.18
N ILE A 420 -5.10 -3.00 -6.76
CA ILE A 420 -5.49 -3.80 -7.92
C ILE A 420 -6.68 -4.70 -7.55
N ALA A 421 -6.67 -5.35 -6.41
CA ALA A 421 -7.76 -6.21 -5.95
C ALA A 421 -9.07 -5.42 -5.78
N MET A 422 -9.02 -4.27 -5.12
CA MET A 422 -10.17 -3.37 -4.99
C MET A 422 -10.70 -2.91 -6.35
N ASN A 423 -9.82 -2.46 -7.24
CA ASN A 423 -10.22 -2.02 -8.57
C ASN A 423 -10.80 -3.17 -9.41
N ALA A 424 -10.25 -4.38 -9.28
CA ALA A 424 -10.78 -5.56 -9.97
C ALA A 424 -12.21 -5.87 -9.53
N VAL A 425 -12.50 -5.85 -8.22
CA VAL A 425 -13.86 -6.03 -7.70
C VAL A 425 -14.81 -4.97 -8.27
N ALA A 426 -14.40 -3.70 -8.25
CA ALA A 426 -15.22 -2.61 -8.75
C ALA A 426 -15.44 -2.69 -10.29
N ILE A 427 -14.44 -3.14 -11.06
CA ILE A 427 -14.54 -3.37 -12.50
C ILE A 427 -15.51 -4.52 -12.80
N VAL A 428 -15.43 -5.63 -12.06
CA VAL A 428 -16.36 -6.75 -12.21
C VAL A 428 -17.80 -6.31 -11.91
N LEU A 429 -18.01 -5.56 -10.83
CA LEU A 429 -19.31 -4.98 -10.52
C LEU A 429 -19.79 -4.06 -11.64
N ARG A 430 -18.93 -3.17 -12.16
CA ARG A 430 -19.27 -2.30 -13.29
C ARG A 430 -19.69 -3.10 -14.52
N GLN A 431 -18.96 -4.16 -14.89
CA GLN A 431 -19.29 -5.00 -16.06
C GLN A 431 -20.65 -5.69 -15.89
N ARG A 432 -20.99 -6.10 -14.66
CA ARG A 432 -22.28 -6.74 -14.37
C ARG A 432 -23.47 -5.79 -14.54
N PHE A 433 -23.26 -4.49 -14.29
CA PHE A 433 -24.28 -3.45 -14.48
C PHE A 433 -24.29 -2.85 -15.89
N MET A 434 -23.28 -3.13 -16.73
CA MET A 434 -23.30 -2.70 -18.14
C MET A 434 -24.37 -3.49 -18.91
N ARG A 435 -25.47 -2.83 -19.21
CA ARG A 435 -26.47 -3.33 -20.18
C ARG A 435 -25.98 -2.95 -21.58
N LYS A 436 -25.67 -3.93 -22.42
CA LYS A 436 -25.47 -3.72 -23.86
C LYS A 436 -26.87 -3.63 -24.48
N TRP A 437 -27.14 -2.54 -25.10
CA TRP A 437 -28.33 -2.33 -25.94
C TRP A 437 -27.99 -2.72 -27.37
#